data_1993409f7d76ccc84555b810f768c44a
#
_entry.id   1993409f7d76ccc84555b810f768c44a
#
_cell.length_a   1.000
_cell.length_b   1.000
_cell.length_c   1.000
_cell.angle_alpha   90.00
_cell.angle_beta   90.00
_cell.angle_gamma   90.00
#
_symmetry.space_group_name_H-M   'P 1'
#
loop_
_entity.id
_entity.type
_entity.pdbx_description
1 polymer ?
#
loop_
_entity_poly.entity_id
_entity_poly.type
_entity_poly.pdbx_seq_one_letter_code
_entity_poly.pdbx_strand_id
1 'polypeptide(L)'
;MYPSQPQTAAFSSVFFPQQVALITVGDNLLPMGYWTVVSKEPFRVLLLMGVGNHSLGLLKKHKEAAMHFMPWSERERVVRAGYLSGRNVNKAETLGFTLLPAEKLKTTRLVAGAEGILELVVNRELLNISREFAPFIMDVVAVHGDISPDQRHPILY
;
A
#
# COMPACT_ATOMS: atom_id res chain seq x y z
N MET A 1 16.31 -6.48 -30.84
CA MET A 1 16.67 -5.25 -31.59
C MET A 1 16.57 -4.07 -30.64
N TYR A 2 17.62 -3.31 -30.50
CA TYR A 2 17.61 -2.09 -29.69
C TYR A 2 17.08 -0.92 -30.50
N PRO A 3 16.42 0.07 -29.86
CA PRO A 3 16.03 1.29 -30.54
C PRO A 3 17.23 1.97 -31.21
N SER A 4 17.06 2.46 -32.39
CA SER A 4 18.14 3.09 -33.16
C SER A 4 18.52 4.49 -32.67
N GLN A 5 17.69 5.08 -31.80
CA GLN A 5 17.92 6.42 -31.25
C GLN A 5 17.82 6.39 -29.72
N PRO A 6 18.70 7.15 -29.03
CA PRO A 6 18.60 7.30 -27.58
C PRO A 6 17.31 8.04 -27.24
N GLN A 7 16.61 7.56 -26.20
CA GLN A 7 15.42 8.21 -25.67
C GLN A 7 15.77 8.95 -24.38
N THR A 8 15.04 10.02 -24.11
CA THR A 8 15.13 10.72 -22.83
C THR A 8 14.71 9.77 -21.71
N ALA A 9 15.44 9.78 -20.62
CA ALA A 9 15.12 9.00 -19.43
C ALA A 9 13.83 9.53 -18.78
N ALA A 10 12.70 8.96 -19.19
CA ALA A 10 11.39 9.30 -18.67
C ALA A 10 10.73 8.06 -18.05
N PHE A 11 9.96 8.28 -16.98
CA PHE A 11 9.19 7.21 -16.37
C PHE A 11 8.11 6.68 -17.32
N SER A 12 7.98 5.36 -17.37
CA SER A 12 6.88 4.69 -18.04
C SER A 12 6.40 3.51 -17.20
N SER A 13 5.13 3.50 -16.84
CA SER A 13 4.51 2.40 -16.08
C SER A 13 4.37 1.12 -16.88
N VAL A 14 4.49 1.18 -18.20
CA VAL A 14 4.29 0.02 -19.11
C VAL A 14 5.27 -1.13 -18.85
N PHE A 15 6.45 -0.81 -18.32
CA PHE A 15 7.48 -1.81 -18.02
C PHE A 15 7.44 -2.33 -16.57
N PHE A 16 6.54 -1.80 -15.74
CA PHE A 16 6.51 -2.05 -14.31
C PHE A 16 5.13 -2.52 -13.86
N PRO A 17 4.70 -3.74 -14.24
CA PRO A 17 3.49 -4.30 -13.66
C PRO A 17 3.72 -4.46 -12.14
N GLN A 18 2.98 -3.69 -11.36
CA GLN A 18 3.09 -3.68 -9.92
C GLN A 18 1.93 -4.42 -9.28
N GLN A 19 2.22 -5.23 -8.28
CA GLN A 19 1.17 -5.75 -7.43
C GLN A 19 0.61 -4.62 -6.58
N VAL A 20 -0.68 -4.38 -6.68
CA VAL A 20 -1.37 -3.36 -5.90
C VAL A 20 -1.80 -3.95 -4.55
N ALA A 21 -1.36 -3.32 -3.47
CA ALA A 21 -1.85 -3.57 -2.13
C ALA A 21 -2.84 -2.48 -1.73
N LEU A 22 -3.81 -2.82 -0.89
CA LEU A 22 -4.69 -1.85 -0.24
C LEU A 22 -4.10 -1.49 1.11
N ILE A 23 -3.75 -0.22 1.30
CA ILE A 23 -3.14 0.28 2.52
C ILE A 23 -4.20 0.94 3.38
N THR A 24 -4.18 0.66 4.69
CA THR A 24 -4.89 1.49 5.68
C THR A 24 -3.90 2.29 6.50
N VAL A 25 -4.25 3.56 6.76
CA VAL A 25 -3.60 4.41 7.75
C VAL A 25 -4.71 5.02 8.59
N GLY A 26 -4.78 4.67 9.88
CA GLY A 26 -6.01 4.86 10.64
C GLY A 26 -7.15 4.09 9.99
N ASP A 27 -8.21 4.78 9.61
CA ASP A 27 -9.35 4.22 8.88
C ASP A 27 -9.37 4.62 7.41
N ASN A 28 -8.37 5.36 6.94
CA ASN A 28 -8.29 5.77 5.54
C ASN A 28 -7.65 4.70 4.69
N LEU A 29 -8.17 4.53 3.48
CA LEU A 29 -7.77 3.50 2.51
C LEU A 29 -7.10 4.13 1.30
N LEU A 30 -6.05 3.49 0.78
CA LEU A 30 -5.48 3.83 -0.52
C LEU A 30 -4.88 2.60 -1.21
N PRO A 31 -5.02 2.46 -2.53
CA PRO A 31 -4.27 1.47 -3.28
C PRO A 31 -2.83 1.96 -3.47
N MET A 32 -1.89 1.03 -3.38
CA MET A 32 -0.47 1.34 -3.55
C MET A 32 0.23 0.26 -4.37
N GLY A 33 0.81 0.68 -5.50
CA GLY A 33 1.66 -0.17 -6.34
C GLY A 33 3.15 0.04 -6.09
N TYR A 34 3.55 1.18 -5.52
CA TYR A 34 4.96 1.49 -5.28
C TYR A 34 5.38 1.06 -3.88
N TRP A 35 5.67 -0.22 -3.76
CA TRP A 35 6.16 -0.85 -2.54
C TRP A 35 7.09 -2.00 -2.90
N THR A 36 7.97 -2.38 -1.99
CA THR A 36 8.82 -3.55 -2.16
C THR A 36 9.35 -4.06 -0.83
N VAL A 37 9.75 -5.33 -0.80
CA VAL A 37 10.48 -5.90 0.32
C VAL A 37 11.93 -5.41 0.27
N VAL A 38 12.42 -4.86 1.37
CA VAL A 38 13.81 -4.36 1.48
C VAL A 38 14.66 -5.18 2.43
N SER A 39 14.05 -5.98 3.30
CA SER A 39 14.75 -6.89 4.22
C SER A 39 13.84 -8.05 4.58
N LYS A 40 14.39 -9.25 4.65
CA LYS A 40 13.66 -10.45 5.07
C LYS A 40 13.83 -10.73 6.56
N GLU A 41 15.01 -10.47 7.10
CA GLU A 41 15.38 -10.68 8.49
C GLU A 41 16.21 -9.49 8.99
N PRO A 42 15.63 -8.54 9.73
CA PRO A 42 14.22 -8.41 10.05
C PRO A 42 13.33 -8.13 8.83
N PHE A 43 12.06 -8.51 8.91
CA PHE A 43 11.14 -8.30 7.78
C PHE A 43 10.74 -6.82 7.68
N ARG A 44 11.10 -6.20 6.55
CA ARG A 44 10.84 -4.78 6.27
C ARG A 44 10.36 -4.58 4.85
N VAL A 45 9.48 -3.62 4.68
CA VAL A 45 8.98 -3.19 3.38
C VAL A 45 9.20 -1.68 3.22
N LEU A 46 9.40 -1.26 1.97
CA LEU A 46 9.40 0.14 1.58
C LEU A 46 8.01 0.49 1.05
N LEU A 47 7.44 1.58 1.53
CA LEU A 47 6.24 2.20 0.98
C LEU A 47 6.58 3.57 0.43
N LEU A 48 6.10 3.90 -0.77
CA LEU A 48 6.23 5.23 -1.36
C LEU A 48 4.86 5.92 -1.30
N MET A 49 4.69 6.79 -0.32
CA MET A 49 3.46 7.56 -0.12
C MET A 49 3.51 8.84 -0.97
N GLY A 50 2.51 9.04 -1.81
CA GLY A 50 2.41 10.29 -2.59
C GLY A 50 2.29 11.51 -1.69
N VAL A 51 3.06 12.58 -1.97
CA VAL A 51 3.11 13.78 -1.12
C VAL A 51 1.77 14.52 -1.07
N GLY A 52 0.94 14.40 -2.10
CA GLY A 52 -0.42 14.96 -2.12
C GLY A 52 -1.48 14.08 -1.47
N ASN A 53 -1.13 12.87 -1.01
CA ASN A 53 -2.08 11.92 -0.46
C ASN A 53 -2.46 12.29 0.97
N HIS A 54 -3.76 12.23 1.28
CA HIS A 54 -4.26 12.47 2.63
C HIS A 54 -3.61 11.54 3.67
N SER A 55 -3.34 10.29 3.28
CA SER A 55 -2.72 9.30 4.16
C SER A 55 -1.29 9.65 4.59
N LEU A 56 -0.58 10.52 3.86
CA LEU A 56 0.77 10.92 4.26
C LEU A 56 0.77 11.62 5.63
N GLY A 57 -0.15 12.57 5.82
CA GLY A 57 -0.31 13.25 7.12
C GLY A 57 -0.70 12.29 8.24
N LEU A 58 -1.57 11.34 7.94
CA LEU A 58 -1.98 10.29 8.88
C LEU A 58 -0.81 9.38 9.23
N LEU A 59 0.00 8.96 8.25
CA LEU A 59 1.16 8.11 8.47
C LEU A 59 2.22 8.81 9.32
N LYS A 60 2.48 10.09 9.08
CA LYS A 60 3.38 10.91 9.92
C LYS A 60 2.89 11.04 11.36
N LYS A 61 1.57 11.12 11.55
CA LYS A 61 0.94 11.24 12.85
C LYS A 61 0.92 9.91 13.62
N HIS A 62 0.41 8.86 12.99
CA HIS A 62 0.16 7.57 13.63
C HIS A 62 1.39 6.66 13.67
N LYS A 63 2.32 6.82 12.72
CA LYS A 63 3.54 6.01 12.59
C LYS A 63 3.26 4.53 12.35
N GLU A 64 2.11 4.21 11.81
CA GLU A 64 1.69 2.83 11.53
C GLU A 64 0.78 2.77 10.32
N ALA A 65 0.76 1.62 9.67
CA ALA A 65 -0.09 1.30 8.53
C ALA A 65 -0.38 -0.20 8.49
N ALA A 66 -1.36 -0.62 7.72
CA ALA A 66 -1.55 -2.02 7.38
C ALA A 66 -1.60 -2.18 5.87
N MET A 67 -1.02 -3.26 5.37
CA MET A 67 -0.96 -3.58 3.95
C MET A 67 -1.75 -4.85 3.70
N HIS A 68 -2.75 -4.76 2.81
CA HIS A 68 -3.69 -5.82 2.53
C HIS A 68 -3.51 -6.32 1.10
N PHE A 69 -3.39 -7.62 0.95
CA PHE A 69 -3.41 -8.30 -0.34
C PHE A 69 -4.84 -8.80 -0.59
N MET A 70 -5.60 -7.99 -1.32
CA MET A 70 -7.00 -8.27 -1.59
C MET A 70 -7.15 -9.31 -2.71
N PRO A 71 -8.21 -10.16 -2.65
CA PRO A 71 -8.49 -11.10 -3.74
C PRO A 71 -8.86 -10.34 -5.04
N TRP A 72 -8.61 -10.98 -6.17
CA TRP A 72 -8.90 -10.39 -7.49
C TRP A 72 -10.35 -9.94 -7.65
N SER A 73 -11.29 -10.61 -7.00
CA SER A 73 -12.72 -10.22 -6.99
C SER A 73 -12.96 -8.81 -6.45
N GLU A 74 -12.04 -8.29 -5.64
CA GLU A 74 -12.13 -6.96 -5.01
C GLU A 74 -11.45 -5.84 -5.82
N ARG A 75 -10.88 -6.15 -7.00
CA ARG A 75 -10.07 -5.21 -7.78
C ARG A 75 -10.77 -3.87 -8.06
N GLU A 76 -12.07 -3.90 -8.34
CA GLU A 76 -12.81 -2.67 -8.65
C GLU A 76 -12.89 -1.75 -7.44
N ARG A 77 -13.21 -2.30 -6.26
CA ARG A 77 -13.26 -1.50 -5.02
C ARG A 77 -11.89 -0.96 -4.63
N VAL A 78 -10.85 -1.78 -4.78
CA VAL A 78 -9.46 -1.38 -4.51
C VAL A 78 -9.05 -0.22 -5.41
N VAL A 79 -9.30 -0.32 -6.71
CA VAL A 79 -8.97 0.75 -7.67
C VAL A 79 -9.80 2.01 -7.39
N ARG A 80 -11.09 1.87 -7.09
CA ARG A 80 -11.97 3.01 -6.77
C ARG A 80 -11.49 3.77 -5.54
N ALA A 81 -10.89 3.12 -4.57
CA ALA A 81 -10.33 3.79 -3.40
C ALA A 81 -9.26 4.84 -3.76
N GLY A 82 -8.60 4.69 -4.91
CA GLY A 82 -7.62 5.65 -5.43
C GLY A 82 -8.24 6.91 -6.04
N TYR A 83 -9.49 6.86 -6.45
CA TYR A 83 -10.20 8.00 -7.04
C TYR A 83 -10.96 8.85 -6.00
N LEU A 84 -11.02 8.39 -4.76
CA LEU A 84 -11.67 9.10 -3.67
C LEU A 84 -10.61 9.74 -2.76
N SER A 85 -10.95 10.87 -2.16
CA SER A 85 -10.09 11.50 -1.13
C SER A 85 -10.66 11.26 0.25
N GLY A 86 -9.84 10.75 1.16
CA GLY A 86 -10.21 10.60 2.57
C GLY A 86 -10.45 11.93 3.30
N ARG A 87 -10.09 13.06 2.67
CA ARG A 87 -10.45 14.39 3.17
C ARG A 87 -11.94 14.69 3.02
N ASN A 88 -12.59 14.09 2.01
CA ASN A 88 -13.95 14.41 1.61
C ASN A 88 -14.95 13.32 1.98
N VAL A 89 -14.52 12.06 2.05
CA VAL A 89 -15.40 10.93 2.28
C VAL A 89 -14.75 9.89 3.20
N ASN A 90 -15.59 9.12 3.91
CA ASN A 90 -15.17 7.89 4.55
C ASN A 90 -15.13 6.80 3.49
N LYS A 91 -13.95 6.47 3.02
CA LYS A 91 -13.77 5.50 1.92
C LYS A 91 -14.24 4.10 2.28
N ALA A 92 -14.01 3.65 3.52
CA ALA A 92 -14.43 2.33 3.95
C ALA A 92 -15.95 2.19 3.87
N GLU A 93 -16.67 3.16 4.41
CA GLU A 93 -18.13 3.20 4.36
C GLU A 93 -18.64 3.34 2.92
N THR A 94 -18.10 4.29 2.16
CA THR A 94 -18.52 4.57 0.78
C THR A 94 -18.34 3.37 -0.15
N LEU A 95 -17.26 2.60 0.03
CA LEU A 95 -16.92 1.44 -0.80
C LEU A 95 -17.39 0.11 -0.19
N GLY A 96 -17.99 0.13 0.99
CA GLY A 96 -18.50 -1.07 1.64
C GLY A 96 -17.43 -1.99 2.21
N PHE A 97 -16.26 -1.47 2.59
CA PHE A 97 -15.25 -2.25 3.30
C PHE A 97 -15.59 -2.35 4.78
N THR A 98 -15.43 -3.54 5.34
CA THR A 98 -15.53 -3.76 6.77
C THR A 98 -14.16 -3.64 7.41
N LEU A 99 -14.04 -2.77 8.43
CA LEU A 99 -12.81 -2.58 9.16
C LEU A 99 -12.82 -3.39 10.46
N LEU A 100 -11.69 -4.03 10.75
CA LEU A 100 -11.47 -4.89 11.92
C LEU A 100 -10.35 -4.30 12.79
N PRO A 101 -10.34 -4.57 14.10
CA PRO A 101 -9.22 -4.20 14.94
C PRO A 101 -7.95 -4.93 14.53
N ALA A 102 -6.81 -4.25 14.63
CA ALA A 102 -5.49 -4.84 14.42
C ALA A 102 -5.02 -5.61 15.66
N GLU A 103 -4.04 -6.47 15.49
CA GLU A 103 -3.41 -7.20 16.59
C GLU A 103 -2.34 -6.36 17.30
N LYS A 104 -1.49 -5.69 16.52
CA LYS A 104 -0.33 -4.94 17.02
C LYS A 104 -0.45 -3.43 16.87
N LEU A 105 -1.28 -2.95 15.94
CA LEU A 105 -1.44 -1.52 15.69
C LEU A 105 -2.46 -0.92 16.66
N LYS A 106 -2.27 0.35 17.01
CA LYS A 106 -3.09 1.04 18.02
C LYS A 106 -4.20 1.88 17.43
N THR A 107 -3.95 2.49 16.28
CA THR A 107 -4.86 3.47 15.65
C THR A 107 -5.31 3.06 14.26
N THR A 108 -4.62 2.11 13.63
CA THR A 108 -4.92 1.63 12.28
C THR A 108 -5.71 0.35 12.34
N ARG A 109 -6.80 0.30 11.56
CA ARG A 109 -7.64 -0.89 11.46
C ARG A 109 -7.34 -1.68 10.19
N LEU A 110 -7.72 -2.95 10.20
CA LEU A 110 -7.53 -3.89 9.10
C LEU A 110 -8.80 -3.97 8.24
N VAL A 111 -8.64 -4.34 6.98
CA VAL A 111 -9.74 -4.59 6.05
C VAL A 111 -10.08 -6.08 6.05
N ALA A 112 -11.34 -6.41 6.30
CA ALA A 112 -11.84 -7.78 6.23
C ALA A 112 -11.80 -8.31 4.79
N GLY A 113 -11.59 -9.62 4.65
CA GLY A 113 -11.60 -10.31 3.35
C GLY A 113 -10.29 -10.27 2.59
N ALA A 114 -9.22 -9.72 3.16
CA ALA A 114 -7.89 -9.81 2.58
C ALA A 114 -7.34 -11.24 2.66
N GLU A 115 -6.62 -11.67 1.63
CA GLU A 115 -5.93 -12.97 1.61
C GLU A 115 -4.67 -12.97 2.47
N GLY A 116 -4.06 -11.81 2.62
CA GLY A 116 -2.91 -11.60 3.49
C GLY A 116 -2.86 -10.16 3.98
N ILE A 117 -2.35 -9.98 5.20
CA ILE A 117 -2.21 -8.66 5.82
C ILE A 117 -0.85 -8.57 6.50
N LEU A 118 -0.18 -7.45 6.29
CA LEU A 118 1.01 -7.06 7.06
C LEU A 118 0.64 -5.87 7.94
N GLU A 119 0.86 -5.99 9.25
CA GLU A 119 0.80 -4.85 10.15
C GLU A 119 2.18 -4.20 10.22
N LEU A 120 2.24 -2.89 10.02
CA LEU A 120 3.46 -2.14 9.77
C LEU A 120 3.63 -0.99 10.75
N VAL A 121 4.86 -0.80 11.22
CA VAL A 121 5.25 0.36 12.03
C VAL A 121 6.40 1.09 11.34
N VAL A 122 6.35 2.41 11.32
CA VAL A 122 7.40 3.23 10.69
C VAL A 122 8.73 3.00 11.38
N ASN A 123 9.73 2.53 10.63
CA ASN A 123 11.12 2.49 11.05
C ASN A 123 11.77 3.86 10.82
N ARG A 124 11.71 4.35 9.60
CA ARG A 124 12.21 5.67 9.23
C ARG A 124 11.59 6.18 7.93
N GLU A 125 11.54 7.49 7.78
CA GLU A 125 11.29 8.18 6.52
C GLU A 125 12.62 8.47 5.84
N LEU A 126 12.71 8.20 4.53
CA LEU A 126 13.86 8.56 3.71
C LEU A 126 13.63 9.95 3.11
N LEU A 127 14.54 10.89 3.41
CA LEU A 127 14.41 12.27 2.97
C LEU A 127 15.17 12.51 1.65
N ASN A 128 14.70 13.48 0.86
CA ASN A 128 15.39 13.96 -0.35
C ASN A 128 15.59 12.88 -1.44
N ILE A 129 14.67 11.90 -1.53
CA ILE A 129 14.69 10.86 -2.56
C ILE A 129 13.85 11.27 -3.77
N SER A 130 12.66 11.84 -3.53
CA SER A 130 11.70 12.21 -4.57
C SER A 130 10.94 13.47 -4.17
N ARG A 131 10.50 14.23 -5.17
CA ARG A 131 9.57 15.36 -4.98
C ARG A 131 8.11 14.91 -4.93
N GLU A 132 7.81 13.74 -5.51
CA GLU A 132 6.44 13.23 -5.67
C GLU A 132 6.06 12.27 -4.56
N PHE A 133 7.04 11.58 -3.99
CA PHE A 133 6.82 10.53 -3.00
C PHE A 133 7.65 10.73 -1.75
N ALA A 134 7.05 10.37 -0.62
CA ALA A 134 7.73 10.23 0.66
C ALA A 134 7.95 8.73 0.93
N PRO A 135 9.21 8.24 0.84
CA PRO A 135 9.50 6.84 1.09
C PRO A 135 9.60 6.54 2.59
N PHE A 136 8.96 5.47 3.03
CA PHE A 136 9.00 4.98 4.40
C PHE A 136 9.51 3.55 4.46
N ILE A 137 10.52 3.31 5.26
CA ILE A 137 10.90 1.96 5.67
C ILE A 137 9.98 1.56 6.82
N MET A 138 9.26 0.45 6.65
CA MET A 138 8.28 -0.07 7.61
C MET A 138 8.76 -1.40 8.18
N ASP A 139 8.75 -1.53 9.49
CA ASP A 139 8.92 -2.83 10.15
C ASP A 139 7.60 -3.60 10.09
N VAL A 140 7.66 -4.85 9.65
CA VAL A 140 6.51 -5.75 9.71
C VAL A 140 6.44 -6.33 11.12
N VAL A 141 5.36 -6.02 11.84
CA VAL A 141 5.17 -6.42 13.24
C VAL A 141 4.17 -7.56 13.43
N ALA A 142 3.34 -7.83 12.41
CA ALA A 142 2.46 -9.00 12.37
C ALA A 142 2.14 -9.36 10.92
N VAL A 143 1.93 -10.65 10.68
CA VAL A 143 1.54 -11.20 9.38
C VAL A 143 0.29 -12.06 9.58
N HIS A 144 -0.75 -11.81 8.79
CA HIS A 144 -1.99 -12.57 8.80
C HIS A 144 -2.24 -13.18 7.44
N GLY A 145 -2.90 -14.33 7.42
CA GLY A 145 -3.32 -15.03 6.23
C GLY A 145 -2.47 -16.25 5.92
N ASP A 146 -3.08 -17.16 5.17
CA ASP A 146 -2.47 -18.39 4.67
C ASP A 146 -2.73 -18.43 3.17
N ILE A 147 -1.82 -17.83 2.41
CA ILE A 147 -1.98 -17.70 0.96
C ILE A 147 -1.23 -18.84 0.29
N SER A 148 -1.98 -19.74 -0.36
CA SER A 148 -1.37 -20.68 -1.29
C SER A 148 -0.91 -19.92 -2.55
N PRO A 149 0.40 -19.96 -2.88
CA PRO A 149 0.91 -19.30 -4.10
C PRO A 149 0.18 -19.74 -5.38
N ASP A 150 -0.25 -20.98 -5.43
CA ASP A 150 -0.89 -21.56 -6.62
C ASP A 150 -2.34 -21.04 -6.83
N GLN A 151 -2.94 -20.46 -5.81
CA GLN A 151 -4.30 -19.94 -5.85
C GLN A 151 -4.37 -18.42 -5.88
N ARG A 152 -3.23 -17.75 -5.90
CA ARG A 152 -3.18 -16.31 -5.80
C ARG A 152 -3.28 -15.64 -7.16
N HIS A 153 -4.24 -14.74 -7.28
CA HIS A 153 -4.38 -13.83 -8.41
C HIS A 153 -4.13 -12.40 -7.92
N PRO A 154 -2.89 -11.90 -7.96
CA PRO A 154 -2.58 -10.57 -7.47
C PRO A 154 -3.25 -9.50 -8.34
N ILE A 155 -3.68 -8.41 -7.69
CA ILE A 155 -4.11 -7.21 -8.40
C ILE A 155 -2.86 -6.52 -8.94
N LEU A 156 -2.75 -6.41 -10.24
CA LEU A 156 -1.64 -5.75 -10.93
C LEU A 156 -2.05 -4.38 -11.44
N TYR A 157 -1.08 -3.46 -11.42
CA TYR A 157 -1.22 -2.11 -11.97
C TYR A 157 -0.43 -1.99 -13.27
#